data_10c949fae9ebe15274ecf7dad3bcd930
#
_entry.id   10c949fae9ebe15274ecf7dad3bcd930
#
_cell.length_a   1.000
_cell.length_b   1.000
_cell.length_c   1.000
_cell.angle_alpha   90.00
_cell.angle_beta   90.00
_cell.angle_gamma   90.00
#
_symmetry.space_group_name_H-M   'P 1'
#
loop_
_entity.id
_entity.type
_entity.pdbx_description
1 polymer ?
#
loop_
_entity_poly.entity_id
_entity_poly.type
_entity_poly.pdbx_seq_one_letter_code
_entity_poly.pdbx_strand_id
1 'polypeptide(L)'
;MYILPRPVGLQKAKELIFSGRRVYAEEAKQLGLVYDIVSQENALAEAKAFAKRFVNAPTKAIGLAKVILNQSFNHDYKTILEMEAMAQAISRESDFHAEAIKRFAQKEPPLFDWESFK
;
A
#
# COMPACT_ATOMS: atom_id res chain seq x y z
N MET A 1 -19.43 0.57 -7.94
CA MET A 1 -18.71 0.62 -9.24
C MET A 1 -17.52 1.59 -9.23
N TYR A 2 -17.34 2.41 -8.21
CA TYR A 2 -16.23 3.38 -8.11
C TYR A 2 -14.85 2.71 -7.88
N ILE A 3 -14.79 1.67 -7.03
CA ILE A 3 -13.54 1.01 -6.63
C ILE A 3 -13.05 0.01 -7.68
N LEU A 4 -13.95 -0.86 -8.17
CA LEU A 4 -13.57 -1.99 -9.01
C LEU A 4 -12.74 -1.62 -10.26
N PRO A 5 -13.08 -0.58 -11.04
CA PRO A 5 -12.29 -0.24 -12.23
C PRO A 5 -10.84 0.18 -11.96
N ARG A 6 -10.52 0.56 -10.72
CA ARG A 6 -9.17 1.00 -10.36
C ARG A 6 -8.12 -0.11 -10.41
N PRO A 7 -8.31 -1.26 -9.74
CA PRO A 7 -7.36 -2.36 -9.83
C PRO A 7 -7.44 -3.15 -11.14
N VAL A 8 -8.64 -3.31 -11.74
CA VAL A 8 -8.79 -4.23 -12.88
C VAL A 8 -8.91 -3.54 -14.24
N GLY A 9 -9.02 -2.22 -14.26
CA GLY A 9 -9.31 -1.45 -15.48
C GLY A 9 -10.79 -1.50 -15.87
N LEU A 10 -11.22 -0.49 -16.65
CA LEU A 10 -12.63 -0.29 -16.98
C LEU A 10 -13.24 -1.46 -17.77
N GLN A 11 -12.47 -2.04 -18.70
CA GLN A 11 -12.96 -3.11 -19.58
C GLN A 11 -13.24 -4.38 -18.79
N LYS A 12 -12.30 -4.80 -17.91
CA LYS A 12 -12.49 -5.97 -17.06
C LYS A 12 -13.59 -5.74 -16.02
N ALA A 13 -13.68 -4.54 -15.47
CA ALA A 13 -14.78 -4.17 -14.57
C ALA A 13 -16.15 -4.32 -15.22
N LYS A 14 -16.31 -3.88 -16.48
CA LYS A 14 -17.54 -4.06 -17.26
C LYS A 14 -17.86 -5.53 -17.47
N GLU A 15 -16.88 -6.33 -17.86
CA GLU A 15 -17.05 -7.78 -18.03
C GLU A 15 -17.55 -8.44 -16.75
N LEU A 16 -16.90 -8.17 -15.63
CA LEU A 16 -17.30 -8.75 -14.34
C LEU A 16 -18.70 -8.33 -13.89
N ILE A 17 -19.03 -7.05 -14.02
CA ILE A 17 -20.34 -6.51 -13.62
C ILE A 17 -21.46 -7.01 -14.53
N PHE A 18 -21.24 -7.02 -15.85
CA PHE A 18 -22.30 -7.38 -16.80
C PHE A 18 -22.58 -8.89 -16.80
N SER A 19 -21.53 -9.70 -16.61
CA SER A 19 -21.71 -11.16 -16.55
C SER A 19 -22.26 -11.64 -15.20
N GLY A 20 -22.01 -10.92 -14.11
CA GLY A 20 -22.35 -11.37 -12.76
C GLY A 20 -21.69 -12.70 -12.35
N ARG A 21 -20.65 -13.11 -13.10
CA ARG A 21 -19.97 -14.38 -12.84
C ARG A 21 -19.17 -14.38 -11.55
N ARG A 22 -18.89 -15.55 -11.04
CA ARG A 22 -18.00 -15.73 -9.89
C ARG A 22 -16.55 -15.49 -10.30
N VAL A 23 -15.79 -14.84 -9.41
CA VAL A 23 -14.34 -14.68 -9.50
C VAL A 23 -13.74 -15.52 -8.37
N TYR A 24 -12.90 -16.49 -8.73
CA TYR A 24 -12.22 -17.35 -7.79
C TYR A 24 -10.90 -16.74 -7.32
N ALA A 25 -10.33 -17.27 -6.25
CA ALA A 25 -9.18 -16.69 -5.56
C ALA A 25 -7.97 -16.45 -6.49
N GLU A 26 -7.62 -17.41 -7.33
CA GLU A 26 -6.50 -17.32 -8.27
C GLU A 26 -6.70 -16.16 -9.28
N GLU A 27 -7.90 -16.09 -9.86
CA GLU A 27 -8.23 -14.99 -10.77
C GLU A 27 -8.24 -13.63 -10.03
N ALA A 28 -8.78 -13.59 -8.81
CA ALA A 28 -8.78 -12.38 -8.01
C ALA A 28 -7.36 -11.87 -7.73
N LYS A 29 -6.40 -12.76 -7.47
CA LYS A 29 -4.99 -12.43 -7.31
C LYS A 29 -4.39 -11.91 -8.61
N GLN A 30 -4.61 -12.60 -9.74
CA GLN A 30 -4.13 -12.16 -11.05
C GLN A 30 -4.67 -10.79 -11.47
N LEU A 31 -5.90 -10.49 -11.10
CA LEU A 31 -6.56 -9.20 -11.36
C LEU A 31 -6.15 -8.09 -10.37
N GLY A 32 -5.35 -8.38 -9.36
CA GLY A 32 -4.98 -7.41 -8.33
C GLY A 32 -6.10 -7.04 -7.36
N LEU A 33 -7.17 -7.83 -7.30
CA LEU A 33 -8.28 -7.65 -6.35
C LEU A 33 -7.90 -8.06 -4.93
N VAL A 34 -7.01 -9.03 -4.79
CA VAL A 34 -6.44 -9.47 -3.53
C VAL A 34 -4.91 -9.51 -3.65
N TYR A 35 -4.24 -9.20 -2.55
CA TYR A 35 -2.78 -9.17 -2.48
C TYR A 35 -2.17 -10.57 -2.54
N ASP A 36 -2.73 -11.49 -1.73
CA ASP A 36 -2.26 -12.87 -1.67
C ASP A 36 -3.40 -13.84 -1.34
N ILE A 37 -3.13 -15.13 -1.50
CA ILE A 37 -4.05 -16.23 -1.23
C ILE A 37 -3.40 -17.11 -0.18
N VAL A 38 -4.15 -17.41 0.86
CA VAL A 38 -3.71 -18.27 1.95
C VAL A 38 -4.80 -19.31 2.26
N SER A 39 -4.44 -20.42 2.89
CA SER A 39 -5.43 -21.41 3.30
C SER A 39 -6.40 -20.83 4.34
N GLN A 40 -7.64 -21.27 4.33
CA GLN A 40 -8.65 -20.80 5.28
C GLN A 40 -8.23 -21.02 6.74
N GLU A 41 -7.56 -22.12 7.02
CA GLU A 41 -7.09 -22.49 8.36
C GLU A 41 -6.03 -21.50 8.88
N ASN A 42 -5.18 -20.99 7.99
CA ASN A 42 -4.06 -20.12 8.33
C ASN A 42 -4.34 -18.62 8.12
N ALA A 43 -5.51 -18.26 7.58
CA ALA A 43 -5.79 -16.92 7.13
C ALA A 43 -5.52 -15.84 8.19
N LEU A 44 -5.92 -16.07 9.44
CA LEU A 44 -5.69 -15.11 10.53
C LEU A 44 -4.21 -15.03 10.93
N ALA A 45 -3.51 -16.17 10.96
CA ALA A 45 -2.09 -16.23 11.30
C ALA A 45 -1.25 -15.51 10.24
N GLU A 46 -1.50 -15.76 8.97
CA GLU A 46 -0.84 -15.13 7.82
C GLU A 46 -1.12 -13.62 7.76
N ALA A 47 -2.38 -13.21 7.98
CA ALA A 47 -2.74 -11.80 8.03
C ALA A 47 -2.01 -11.07 9.18
N LYS A 48 -1.90 -11.69 10.35
CA LYS A 48 -1.13 -11.14 11.48
C LYS A 48 0.37 -11.08 11.17
N ALA A 49 0.92 -12.11 10.54
CA ALA A 49 2.32 -12.13 10.11
C ALA A 49 2.60 -11.00 9.11
N PHE A 50 1.73 -10.82 8.12
CA PHE A 50 1.83 -9.70 7.18
C PHE A 50 1.74 -8.34 7.88
N ALA A 51 0.79 -8.16 8.79
CA ALA A 51 0.62 -6.90 9.52
C ALA A 51 1.84 -6.57 10.41
N LYS A 52 2.50 -7.57 10.98
CA LYS A 52 3.73 -7.38 11.79
C LYS A 52 4.87 -6.73 11.01
N ARG A 53 4.89 -6.86 9.68
CA ARG A 53 5.88 -6.20 8.82
C ARG A 53 5.88 -4.68 8.97
N PHE A 54 4.76 -4.09 9.40
CA PHE A 54 4.59 -2.65 9.57
C PHE A 54 4.88 -2.13 10.98
N VAL A 55 5.24 -2.99 11.94
CA VAL A 55 5.41 -2.59 13.36
C VAL A 55 6.48 -1.50 13.51
N ASN A 56 7.59 -1.62 12.79
CA ASN A 56 8.68 -0.64 12.81
C ASN A 56 8.66 0.30 11.60
N ALA A 57 7.54 0.38 10.89
CA ALA A 57 7.45 1.21 9.70
C ALA A 57 7.22 2.69 10.04
N PRO A 58 7.56 3.62 9.13
CA PRO A 58 7.30 5.05 9.29
C PRO A 58 5.80 5.34 9.17
N THR A 59 5.02 5.04 10.21
CA THR A 59 3.55 5.05 10.18
C THR A 59 2.97 6.40 9.76
N LYS A 60 3.61 7.53 10.14
CA LYS A 60 3.20 8.86 9.69
C LYS A 60 3.32 9.00 8.17
N ALA A 61 4.47 8.63 7.60
CA ALA A 61 4.70 8.71 6.16
C ALA A 61 3.79 7.74 5.38
N ILE A 62 3.62 6.50 5.87
CA ILE A 62 2.71 5.52 5.27
C ILE A 62 1.25 6.01 5.31
N GLY A 63 0.82 6.62 6.41
CA GLY A 63 -0.52 7.19 6.54
C GLY A 63 -0.77 8.30 5.52
N LEU A 64 0.16 9.23 5.37
CA LEU A 64 0.10 10.31 4.38
C LEU A 64 0.10 9.75 2.94
N ALA A 65 1.02 8.83 2.63
CA ALA A 65 1.08 8.18 1.32
C ALA A 65 -0.23 7.46 0.97
N LYS A 66 -0.84 6.75 1.93
CA LYS A 66 -2.13 6.08 1.73
C LYS A 66 -3.24 7.08 1.37
N VAL A 67 -3.29 8.23 2.04
CA VAL A 67 -4.30 9.27 1.73
C VAL A 67 -4.10 9.79 0.31
N ILE A 68 -2.87 10.12 -0.07
CA ILE A 68 -2.54 10.68 -1.39
C ILE A 68 -2.82 9.66 -2.49
N LEU A 69 -2.36 8.41 -2.33
CA LEU A 69 -2.61 7.33 -3.28
C LEU A 69 -4.11 7.09 -3.51
N ASN A 70 -4.92 7.10 -2.45
CA ASN A 70 -6.36 6.95 -2.58
C ASN A 70 -7.02 8.11 -3.34
N GLN A 71 -6.41 9.27 -3.35
CA GLN A 71 -6.91 10.48 -4.04
C GLN A 71 -6.32 10.67 -5.44
N SER A 72 -5.26 9.95 -5.81
CA SER A 72 -4.52 10.13 -7.06
C SER A 72 -5.37 10.02 -8.34
N PHE A 73 -6.48 9.26 -8.30
CA PHE A 73 -7.41 9.16 -9.42
C PHE A 73 -8.49 10.26 -9.47
N ASN A 74 -8.52 11.15 -8.48
CA ASN A 74 -9.56 12.17 -8.33
C ASN A 74 -9.01 13.59 -8.50
N HIS A 75 -7.69 13.75 -8.52
CA HIS A 75 -7.01 15.03 -8.64
C HIS A 75 -6.10 15.06 -9.86
N ASP A 76 -5.81 16.28 -10.32
CA ASP A 76 -4.82 16.51 -11.37
C ASP A 76 -3.39 16.33 -10.82
N TYR A 77 -2.45 16.18 -11.76
CA TYR A 77 -1.04 15.92 -11.45
C TYR A 77 -0.42 17.00 -10.53
N LYS A 78 -0.72 18.27 -10.76
CA LYS A 78 -0.17 19.39 -9.99
C LYS A 78 -0.62 19.33 -8.54
N THR A 79 -1.92 19.11 -8.33
CA THR A 79 -2.49 18.95 -6.98
C THR A 79 -1.85 17.78 -6.22
N ILE A 80 -1.64 16.65 -6.87
CA ILE A 80 -0.98 15.49 -6.24
C ILE A 80 0.47 15.83 -5.87
N LEU A 81 1.23 16.50 -6.73
CA LEU A 81 2.60 16.92 -6.41
C LEU A 81 2.66 17.88 -5.21
N GLU A 82 1.73 18.82 -5.12
CA GLU A 82 1.64 19.73 -3.97
C GLU A 82 1.33 18.96 -2.67
N MET A 83 0.43 17.97 -2.71
CA MET A 83 0.14 17.10 -1.58
C MET A 83 1.35 16.27 -1.17
N GLU A 84 2.10 15.73 -2.13
CA GLU A 84 3.34 14.98 -1.88
C GLU A 84 4.40 15.87 -1.23
N ALA A 85 4.58 17.11 -1.71
CA ALA A 85 5.54 18.05 -1.14
C ALA A 85 5.20 18.40 0.33
N MET A 86 3.90 18.61 0.63
CA MET A 86 3.43 18.83 2.01
C MET A 86 3.65 17.59 2.89
N ALA A 87 3.30 16.40 2.38
CA ALA A 87 3.50 15.14 3.10
C ALA A 87 4.98 14.87 3.37
N GLN A 88 5.86 15.18 2.42
CA GLN A 88 7.30 15.08 2.58
C GLN A 88 7.80 16.03 3.69
N ALA A 89 7.36 17.27 3.72
CA ALA A 89 7.71 18.23 4.76
C ALA A 89 7.30 17.71 6.15
N ILE A 90 6.06 17.25 6.30
CA ILE A 90 5.55 16.67 7.56
C ILE A 90 6.34 15.42 7.97
N SER A 91 6.69 14.56 7.02
CA SER A 91 7.43 13.32 7.29
C SER A 91 8.85 13.59 7.77
N ARG A 92 9.51 14.65 7.26
CA ARG A 92 10.86 15.06 7.66
C ARG A 92 10.96 15.51 9.11
N GLU A 93 9.89 16.03 9.68
CA GLU A 93 9.81 16.45 11.08
C GLU A 93 9.56 15.28 12.07
N SER A 94 9.55 14.04 11.58
CA SER A 94 9.32 12.87 12.44
C SER A 94 10.61 12.35 13.07
N ASP A 95 10.49 11.85 14.30
CA ASP A 95 11.60 11.17 15.00
C ASP A 95 12.15 9.99 14.19
N PHE A 96 11.26 9.28 13.47
CA PHE A 96 11.66 8.21 12.57
C PHE A 96 12.63 8.71 11.50
N HIS A 97 12.36 9.86 10.88
CA HIS A 97 13.24 10.43 9.85
C HIS A 97 14.59 10.85 10.43
N ALA A 98 14.58 11.51 11.59
CA ALA A 98 15.81 11.93 12.26
C ALA A 98 16.72 10.74 12.58
N GLU A 99 16.15 9.66 13.14
CA GLU A 99 16.90 8.44 13.45
C GLU A 99 17.36 7.71 12.17
N ALA A 100 16.52 7.68 11.12
CA ALA A 100 16.89 7.07 9.85
C ALA A 100 18.10 7.76 9.19
N ILE A 101 18.16 9.11 9.22
CA ILE A 101 19.31 9.87 8.73
C ILE A 101 20.58 9.54 9.53
N LYS A 102 20.47 9.50 10.86
CA LYS A 102 21.58 9.17 11.75
C LYS A 102 22.16 7.80 11.43
N ARG A 103 21.30 6.77 11.33
CA ARG A 103 21.70 5.40 10.96
C ARG A 103 22.35 5.33 9.59
N PHE A 104 21.77 6.03 8.61
CA PHE A 104 22.35 6.10 7.27
C PHE A 104 23.76 6.68 7.29
N ALA A 105 24.00 7.77 8.03
CA ALA A 105 25.31 8.40 8.17
C ALA A 105 26.32 7.46 8.87
N GLN A 106 25.85 6.64 9.79
CA GLN A 106 26.67 5.66 10.56
C GLN A 106 26.81 4.31 9.83
N LYS A 107 26.20 4.14 8.64
CA LYS A 107 26.17 2.88 7.88
C LYS A 107 25.55 1.72 8.69
N GLU A 108 24.62 2.03 9.58
CA GLU A 108 23.83 1.06 10.32
C GLU A 108 22.66 0.53 9.49
N PRO A 109 22.12 -0.66 9.84
CA PRO A 109 20.92 -1.19 9.19
C PRO A 109 19.75 -0.21 9.28
N PRO A 110 18.86 -0.13 8.26
CA PRO A 110 17.70 0.73 8.28
C PRO A 110 16.73 0.37 9.41
N LEU A 111 16.00 1.36 9.92
CA LEU A 111 14.95 1.14 10.93
C LEU A 111 13.80 0.27 10.42
N PHE A 112 13.51 0.38 9.15
CA PHE A 112 12.47 -0.36 8.46
C PHE A 112 13.05 -0.93 7.16
N ASP A 113 13.03 -2.23 7.06
CA ASP A 113 13.48 -2.97 5.89
C ASP A 113 12.38 -3.94 5.46
N TRP A 114 11.73 -3.64 4.32
CA TRP A 114 10.71 -4.49 3.75
C TRP A 114 11.24 -5.85 3.30
N GLU A 115 12.49 -5.91 2.87
CA GLU A 115 13.12 -7.12 2.36
C GLU A 115 13.43 -8.14 3.47
N SER A 116 13.60 -7.67 4.70
CA SER A 116 13.87 -8.55 5.85
C SER A 116 12.71 -9.49 6.21
N PHE A 117 11.55 -9.33 5.57
CA PHE A 117 10.34 -10.13 5.80
C PHE A 117 10.01 -11.11 4.65
N LYS A 118 10.97 -11.37 3.78
CA LYS A 118 10.82 -12.37 2.71
C LYS A 118 11.09 -13.77 3.20
#